data_6384671258f1170a4cc7019b6fd700e2
#
_entry.id   6384671258f1170a4cc7019b6fd700e2
#
_cell.length_a   1.000
_cell.length_b   1.000
_cell.length_c   1.000
_cell.angle_alpha   90.00
_cell.angle_beta   90.00
_cell.angle_gamma   90.00
#
_symmetry.space_group_name_H-M   'P 1'
#
loop_
_entity.id
_entity.type
_entity.pdbx_description
1 polymer ?
#
loop_
_entity_poly.entity_id
_entity_poly.type
_entity_poly.pdbx_seq_one_letter_code
_entity_poly.pdbx_strand_id
1 'polypeptide(L)'
;MTTTAPIKAAPAPTGCAPQVNAPSDRVLLITGMSGAGRSTSLKALEDIGYEAVDNLPISLLSNLVRRDGAPRRPLAIGIDIRTRDFGTASLLAALDPLVGETGLDLRVVFLDCEDELLRRRYTETRRRHPLAGDRQAIDGIRLERERVSPLRDRADLVIDTSALTAADLRRLLQGHFGLDRAPGVSVFVTSFSYRNGLPRDADLVFDVRFLENPHYVPALRPLSGLDPAVGAYIEADPGFAPFLERLNALLVPLLPRYDREGKSYLTIAVGCTGGQHRSVYAAERLAGWLRAQGKPVGPVGHRDLIQRPAPSQHATEFAHSAGDVPHGPASVRGPSEPPALKDPA
;
A
#
# COMPACT_ATOMS: atom_id res chain seq x y z
N MET A 1 40.90 53.86 39.83
CA MET A 1 40.39 53.82 38.41
C MET A 1 40.95 52.57 37.72
N THR A 2 40.22 51.54 37.74
CA THR A 2 40.65 50.24 37.20
C THR A 2 39.88 50.01 35.89
N THR A 3 40.57 50.05 34.75
CA THR A 3 40.03 49.90 33.41
C THR A 3 39.92 48.44 33.10
N THR A 4 38.68 47.92 32.94
CA THR A 4 38.38 46.56 32.53
C THR A 4 38.38 46.52 31.02
N ALA A 5 39.26 45.71 30.43
CA ALA A 5 39.29 45.44 28.96
C ALA A 5 38.13 44.49 28.52
N PRO A 6 37.58 44.64 27.31
CA PRO A 6 36.48 43.80 26.82
C PRO A 6 36.97 42.42 26.42
N ILE A 7 36.27 41.38 26.89
CA ILE A 7 36.49 39.99 26.54
C ILE A 7 36.03 39.78 25.10
N LYS A 8 36.95 39.38 24.23
CA LYS A 8 36.71 39.02 22.83
C LYS A 8 35.97 37.69 22.78
N ALA A 9 34.73 37.68 22.31
CA ALA A 9 33.94 36.49 22.13
C ALA A 9 34.60 35.54 21.07
N ALA A 10 34.75 34.27 21.45
CA ALA A 10 35.22 33.22 20.53
C ALA A 10 34.20 32.96 19.42
N PRO A 11 34.63 32.66 18.18
CA PRO A 11 33.73 32.31 17.10
C PRO A 11 33.00 31.00 17.43
N ALA A 12 31.68 30.96 17.21
CA ALA A 12 30.86 29.79 17.34
C ALA A 12 31.35 28.69 16.35
N PRO A 13 31.32 27.39 16.73
CA PRO A 13 31.67 26.32 15.82
C PRO A 13 30.66 26.31 14.67
N THR A 14 31.16 26.45 13.45
CA THR A 14 30.43 26.22 12.22
C THR A 14 29.97 24.76 12.23
N GLY A 15 28.74 24.54 12.68
CA GLY A 15 28.07 23.26 12.58
C GLY A 15 27.97 22.88 11.10
N CYS A 16 28.66 21.81 10.73
CA CYS A 16 28.43 21.13 9.48
C CYS A 16 26.96 20.68 9.47
N ALA A 17 26.10 21.36 8.72
CA ALA A 17 24.76 20.93 8.49
C ALA A 17 24.83 19.50 7.88
N PRO A 18 24.00 18.53 8.32
CA PRO A 18 23.98 17.22 7.71
C PRO A 18 23.70 17.41 6.22
N GLN A 19 24.62 16.98 5.37
CA GLN A 19 24.43 16.95 3.92
C GLN A 19 23.21 16.07 3.69
N VAL A 20 22.10 16.67 3.27
CA VAL A 20 20.94 15.97 2.74
C VAL A 20 21.45 15.23 1.50
N ASN A 21 21.58 13.91 1.58
CA ASN A 21 21.96 13.07 0.44
C ASN A 21 21.07 13.44 -0.73
N ALA A 22 21.68 13.91 -1.82
CA ALA A 22 20.97 14.24 -3.03
C ALA A 22 20.19 12.98 -3.51
N PRO A 23 18.98 13.11 -4.08
CA PRO A 23 18.18 11.99 -4.56
C PRO A 23 18.91 11.12 -5.62
N SER A 24 20.04 11.58 -6.12
CA SER A 24 20.89 10.92 -7.12
C SER A 24 21.54 9.59 -6.67
N ASP A 25 21.66 9.34 -5.35
CA ASP A 25 22.36 8.14 -4.84
C ASP A 25 21.39 7.03 -4.39
N ARG A 26 20.13 7.16 -4.72
CA ARG A 26 19.10 6.17 -4.36
C ARG A 26 19.06 5.02 -5.34
N VAL A 27 19.11 3.80 -4.81
CA VAL A 27 18.97 2.54 -5.55
C VAL A 27 17.86 1.69 -4.95
N LEU A 28 16.87 1.33 -5.75
CA LEU A 28 15.78 0.44 -5.38
C LEU A 28 15.97 -0.92 -6.04
N LEU A 29 16.12 -1.97 -5.25
CA LEU A 29 16.06 -3.34 -5.74
C LEU A 29 14.63 -3.87 -5.62
N ILE A 30 13.98 -4.10 -6.75
CA ILE A 30 12.61 -4.63 -6.82
C ILE A 30 12.67 -6.13 -7.07
N THR A 31 12.27 -6.90 -6.07
CA THR A 31 12.24 -8.37 -6.11
C THR A 31 10.91 -8.91 -5.58
N GLY A 32 10.74 -10.22 -5.48
CA GLY A 32 9.53 -10.83 -4.92
C GLY A 32 8.97 -11.94 -5.78
N MET A 33 7.70 -12.28 -5.53
CA MET A 33 6.99 -13.36 -6.22
C MET A 33 6.76 -13.03 -7.70
N SER A 34 7.05 -14.00 -8.56
CA SER A 34 6.75 -13.89 -9.99
C SER A 34 5.25 -13.71 -10.22
N GLY A 35 4.89 -12.63 -10.92
CA GLY A 35 3.48 -12.25 -11.12
C GLY A 35 2.93 -11.29 -10.06
N ALA A 36 3.72 -10.92 -9.04
CA ALA A 36 3.31 -9.93 -8.03
C ALA A 36 3.37 -8.48 -8.51
N GLY A 37 3.79 -8.20 -9.75
CA GLY A 37 3.71 -6.85 -10.31
C GLY A 37 5.05 -6.13 -10.52
N ARG A 38 6.20 -6.83 -10.53
CA ARG A 38 7.53 -6.24 -10.71
C ARG A 38 7.63 -5.31 -11.93
N SER A 39 7.21 -5.76 -13.11
CA SER A 39 7.28 -4.92 -14.31
C SER A 39 6.38 -3.67 -14.23
N THR A 40 5.24 -3.76 -13.52
CA THR A 40 4.37 -2.61 -13.24
C THR A 40 5.08 -1.64 -12.30
N SER A 41 5.79 -2.16 -11.29
CA SER A 41 6.55 -1.36 -10.34
C SER A 41 7.71 -0.62 -11.01
N LEU A 42 8.48 -1.30 -11.87
CA LEU A 42 9.58 -0.66 -12.60
C LEU A 42 9.08 0.46 -13.51
N LYS A 43 7.98 0.24 -14.25
CA LYS A 43 7.37 1.31 -15.07
C LYS A 43 6.88 2.48 -14.22
N ALA A 44 6.27 2.22 -13.07
CA ALA A 44 5.83 3.27 -12.17
C ALA A 44 6.99 4.09 -11.59
N LEU A 45 8.13 3.46 -11.32
CA LEU A 45 9.35 4.14 -10.85
C LEU A 45 10.00 4.94 -11.99
N GLU A 46 9.99 4.43 -13.23
CA GLU A 46 10.44 5.16 -14.41
C GLU A 46 9.61 6.44 -14.62
N ASP A 47 8.27 6.36 -14.48
CA ASP A 47 7.36 7.51 -14.58
C ASP A 47 7.66 8.62 -13.56
N ILE A 48 8.29 8.30 -12.41
CA ILE A 48 8.69 9.27 -11.38
C ILE A 48 10.18 9.61 -11.40
N GLY A 49 10.89 9.25 -12.47
CA GLY A 49 12.24 9.72 -12.76
C GLY A 49 13.39 8.76 -12.42
N TYR A 50 13.12 7.51 -12.03
CA TYR A 50 14.15 6.49 -11.87
C TYR A 50 14.62 5.96 -13.22
N GLU A 51 15.91 5.63 -13.31
CA GLU A 51 16.41 4.77 -14.39
C GLU A 51 16.04 3.33 -14.06
N ALA A 52 15.22 2.68 -14.89
CA ALA A 52 14.74 1.32 -14.62
C ALA A 52 15.56 0.29 -15.42
N VAL A 53 16.11 -0.72 -14.72
CA VAL A 53 16.82 -1.84 -15.31
C VAL A 53 16.15 -3.14 -14.89
N ASP A 54 15.63 -3.91 -15.84
CA ASP A 54 14.97 -5.19 -15.55
C ASP A 54 15.87 -6.37 -15.89
N ASN A 55 15.75 -7.46 -15.12
CA ASN A 55 16.50 -8.72 -15.29
C ASN A 55 18.03 -8.55 -15.30
N LEU A 56 18.56 -7.65 -14.48
CA LEU A 56 19.99 -7.46 -14.35
C LEU A 56 20.64 -8.73 -13.78
N PRO A 57 21.65 -9.33 -14.44
CA PRO A 57 22.45 -10.41 -13.85
C PRO A 57 23.07 -9.97 -12.52
N ILE A 58 23.02 -10.85 -11.50
CA ILE A 58 23.52 -10.53 -10.15
C ILE A 58 25.00 -10.13 -10.19
N SER A 59 25.78 -10.78 -11.04
CA SER A 59 27.21 -10.49 -11.25
C SER A 59 27.51 -9.05 -11.69
N LEU A 60 26.54 -8.36 -12.29
CA LEU A 60 26.69 -6.97 -12.75
C LEU A 60 26.15 -5.93 -11.75
N LEU A 61 25.50 -6.37 -10.68
CA LEU A 61 24.83 -5.48 -9.71
C LEU A 61 25.81 -4.45 -9.12
N SER A 62 26.92 -4.90 -8.57
CA SER A 62 27.93 -4.02 -7.95
C SER A 62 28.54 -3.03 -8.96
N ASN A 63 28.76 -3.45 -10.21
CA ASN A 63 29.30 -2.58 -11.25
C ASN A 63 28.31 -1.49 -11.66
N LEU A 64 27.00 -1.83 -11.74
CA LEU A 64 25.97 -0.85 -12.07
C LEU A 64 25.77 0.17 -10.97
N VAL A 65 25.76 -0.29 -9.71
CA VAL A 65 25.53 0.55 -8.53
C VAL A 65 26.71 1.47 -8.23
N ARG A 66 27.97 1.02 -8.48
CA ARG A 66 29.20 1.76 -8.18
C ARG A 66 29.73 2.59 -9.35
N ARG A 67 28.92 2.95 -10.33
CA ARG A 67 29.36 3.75 -11.49
C ARG A 67 30.02 5.07 -11.03
N ASP A 68 31.29 5.21 -11.31
CA ASP A 68 32.08 6.41 -11.06
C ASP A 68 31.80 7.50 -12.12
N GLY A 69 31.58 8.74 -11.67
CA GLY A 69 31.81 9.95 -12.47
C GLY A 69 30.66 10.54 -13.29
N ALA A 70 29.44 10.00 -13.28
CA ALA A 70 28.27 10.64 -13.92
C ALA A 70 27.29 11.17 -12.86
N PRO A 71 26.52 12.24 -13.13
CA PRO A 71 25.42 12.62 -12.25
C PRO A 71 24.46 11.43 -12.14
N ARG A 72 24.35 10.87 -10.93
CA ARG A 72 23.58 9.64 -10.68
C ARG A 72 22.09 9.98 -10.76
N ARG A 73 21.36 9.35 -11.66
CA ARG A 73 19.91 9.28 -11.57
C ARG A 73 19.53 8.20 -10.54
N PRO A 74 18.46 8.38 -9.79
CA PRO A 74 17.92 7.31 -8.96
C PRO A 74 17.71 6.06 -9.81
N LEU A 75 18.07 4.89 -9.28
CA LEU A 75 18.10 3.64 -10.04
C LEU A 75 17.06 2.65 -9.47
N ALA A 76 16.29 2.00 -10.33
CA ALA A 76 15.37 0.93 -9.97
C ALA A 76 15.77 -0.36 -10.71
N ILE A 77 16.16 -1.40 -9.97
CA ILE A 77 16.68 -2.64 -10.52
C ILE A 77 15.70 -3.78 -10.22
N GLY A 78 15.24 -4.46 -11.27
CA GLY A 78 14.38 -5.64 -11.16
C GLY A 78 15.18 -6.93 -11.22
N ILE A 79 15.12 -7.75 -10.15
CA ILE A 79 15.73 -9.08 -10.08
C ILE A 79 14.71 -10.07 -9.53
N ASP A 80 14.48 -11.19 -10.24
CA ASP A 80 13.64 -12.31 -9.77
C ASP A 80 14.22 -13.65 -10.25
N ILE A 81 13.51 -14.73 -9.97
CA ILE A 81 13.92 -16.10 -10.31
C ILE A 81 14.14 -16.33 -11.81
N ARG A 82 13.71 -15.43 -12.69
CA ARG A 82 13.91 -15.50 -14.14
C ARG A 82 15.22 -14.87 -14.56
N THR A 83 15.83 -14.10 -13.67
CA THR A 83 17.12 -13.48 -13.93
C THR A 83 18.18 -14.56 -14.10
N ARG A 84 19.03 -14.41 -15.13
CA ARG A 84 20.19 -15.30 -15.32
C ARG A 84 21.05 -15.27 -14.06
N ASP A 85 21.56 -16.41 -13.65
CA ASP A 85 22.38 -16.59 -12.43
C ASP A 85 21.63 -16.30 -11.09
N PHE A 86 20.29 -16.24 -11.10
CA PHE A 86 19.53 -16.01 -9.89
C PHE A 86 19.76 -17.10 -8.84
N GLY A 87 20.16 -16.64 -7.67
CA GLY A 87 20.23 -17.43 -6.45
C GLY A 87 19.97 -16.50 -5.26
N THR A 88 19.10 -16.92 -4.35
CA THR A 88 18.78 -16.11 -3.15
C THR A 88 20.01 -15.80 -2.33
N ALA A 89 20.87 -16.80 -2.07
CA ALA A 89 22.13 -16.61 -1.36
C ALA A 89 23.10 -15.71 -2.13
N SER A 90 23.19 -15.87 -3.46
CA SER A 90 24.06 -15.05 -4.32
C SER A 90 23.62 -13.60 -4.33
N LEU A 91 22.30 -13.35 -4.36
CA LEU A 91 21.75 -11.98 -4.32
C LEU A 91 22.02 -11.33 -2.96
N LEU A 92 21.77 -12.02 -1.86
CA LEU A 92 22.08 -11.53 -0.51
C LEU A 92 23.56 -11.20 -0.36
N ALA A 93 24.45 -12.10 -0.78
CA ALA A 93 25.91 -11.88 -0.75
C ALA A 93 26.36 -10.69 -1.62
N ALA A 94 25.66 -10.41 -2.74
CA ALA A 94 25.94 -9.25 -3.57
C ALA A 94 25.41 -7.92 -2.96
N LEU A 95 24.36 -7.98 -2.14
CA LEU A 95 23.79 -6.81 -1.47
C LEU A 95 24.57 -6.41 -0.21
N ASP A 96 25.06 -7.38 0.57
CA ASP A 96 25.72 -7.13 1.86
C ASP A 96 26.85 -6.08 1.80
N PRO A 97 27.76 -6.09 0.84
CA PRO A 97 28.82 -5.08 0.74
C PRO A 97 28.32 -3.71 0.28
N LEU A 98 27.11 -3.62 -0.29
CA LEU A 98 26.50 -2.37 -0.75
C LEU A 98 25.67 -1.69 0.34
N VAL A 99 25.23 -2.48 1.34
CA VAL A 99 24.49 -1.98 2.49
C VAL A 99 25.46 -1.30 3.46
N GLY A 100 25.18 -0.03 3.78
CA GLY A 100 26.08 0.75 4.66
C GLY A 100 27.26 1.43 3.95
N GLU A 101 27.39 1.26 2.62
CA GLU A 101 28.36 2.03 1.84
C GLU A 101 28.02 3.52 1.94
N THR A 102 29.00 4.33 2.36
CA THR A 102 28.80 5.77 2.58
C THR A 102 28.34 6.46 1.30
N GLY A 103 27.16 7.08 1.33
CA GLY A 103 26.58 7.83 0.21
C GLY A 103 25.61 7.04 -0.67
N LEU A 104 25.36 5.74 -0.40
CA LEU A 104 24.41 4.92 -1.14
C LEU A 104 23.14 4.68 -0.33
N ASP A 105 21.96 5.12 -0.82
CA ASP A 105 20.64 4.78 -0.26
C ASP A 105 20.07 3.56 -1.02
N LEU A 106 20.57 2.35 -0.68
CA LEU A 106 20.09 1.09 -1.24
C LEU A 106 18.90 0.58 -0.43
N ARG A 107 17.77 0.30 -1.12
CA ARG A 107 16.56 -0.26 -0.53
C ARG A 107 16.09 -1.48 -1.30
N VAL A 108 15.74 -2.52 -0.55
CA VAL A 108 15.16 -3.76 -1.08
C VAL A 108 13.65 -3.72 -0.91
N VAL A 109 12.92 -3.76 -2.02
CA VAL A 109 11.46 -3.80 -2.07
C VAL A 109 11.01 -5.19 -2.50
N PHE A 110 10.31 -5.89 -1.63
CA PHE A 110 9.78 -7.22 -1.91
C PHE A 110 8.28 -7.14 -2.26
N LEU A 111 7.91 -7.60 -3.45
CA LEU A 111 6.52 -7.70 -3.89
C LEU A 111 5.98 -9.08 -3.53
N ASP A 112 5.01 -9.12 -2.63
CA ASP A 112 4.29 -10.33 -2.25
C ASP A 112 2.89 -10.36 -2.90
N CYS A 113 2.31 -11.56 -2.97
CA CYS A 113 0.93 -11.77 -3.40
C CYS A 113 0.46 -13.13 -2.91
N GLU A 114 -0.84 -13.28 -2.65
CA GLU A 114 -1.44 -14.55 -2.29
C GLU A 114 -1.28 -15.60 -3.39
N ASP A 115 -0.99 -16.86 -3.01
CA ASP A 115 -0.70 -17.95 -3.93
C ASP A 115 -1.86 -18.20 -4.91
N GLU A 116 -3.09 -18.13 -4.43
CA GLU A 116 -4.28 -18.36 -5.24
C GLU A 116 -4.50 -17.26 -6.28
N LEU A 117 -4.21 -16.01 -5.92
CA LEU A 117 -4.25 -14.89 -6.86
C LEU A 117 -3.12 -14.97 -7.89
N LEU A 118 -1.92 -15.38 -7.49
CA LEU A 118 -0.83 -15.64 -8.42
C LEU A 118 -1.22 -16.73 -9.40
N ARG A 119 -1.78 -17.86 -8.92
CA ARG A 119 -2.29 -18.96 -9.76
C ARG A 119 -3.29 -18.44 -10.80
N ARG A 120 -4.25 -17.60 -10.35
CA ARG A 120 -5.26 -16.99 -11.23
C ARG A 120 -4.59 -16.08 -12.28
N ARG A 121 -3.66 -15.19 -11.89
CA ARG A 121 -2.92 -14.31 -12.81
C ARG A 121 -2.14 -15.10 -13.87
N TYR A 122 -1.52 -16.23 -13.48
CA TYR A 122 -0.85 -17.12 -14.44
C TYR A 122 -1.83 -17.78 -15.43
N THR A 123 -2.99 -18.21 -14.96
CA THR A 123 -4.05 -18.78 -15.80
C THR A 123 -4.59 -17.74 -16.79
N GLU A 124 -4.91 -16.55 -16.33
CA GLU A 124 -5.44 -15.46 -17.16
C GLU A 124 -4.44 -15.00 -18.23
N THR A 125 -3.16 -14.94 -17.89
CA THR A 125 -2.09 -14.53 -18.84
C THR A 125 -1.58 -15.70 -19.71
N ARG A 126 -2.07 -16.93 -19.50
CA ARG A 126 -1.63 -18.14 -20.20
C ARG A 126 -0.11 -18.36 -20.15
N ARG A 127 0.54 -17.91 -19.08
CA ARG A 127 1.98 -18.09 -18.88
C ARG A 127 2.24 -19.30 -17.99
N ARG A 128 3.34 -20.01 -18.26
CA ARG A 128 3.83 -21.05 -17.34
C ARG A 128 4.66 -20.41 -16.23
N HIS A 129 4.49 -20.92 -15.01
CA HIS A 129 5.32 -20.48 -13.90
C HIS A 129 6.75 -21.03 -14.09
N PRO A 130 7.80 -20.20 -13.86
CA PRO A 130 9.20 -20.60 -14.13
C PRO A 130 9.64 -21.88 -13.42
N LEU A 131 9.15 -22.12 -12.20
CA LEU A 131 9.50 -23.30 -11.39
C LEU A 131 8.47 -24.42 -11.44
N ALA A 132 7.39 -24.31 -12.21
CA ALA A 132 6.39 -25.36 -12.28
C ALA A 132 6.86 -26.60 -13.08
N GLY A 133 7.69 -26.39 -14.13
CA GLY A 133 8.06 -27.47 -15.04
C GLY A 133 6.80 -28.11 -15.64
N ASP A 134 6.63 -29.41 -15.43
CA ASP A 134 5.44 -30.18 -15.88
C ASP A 134 4.33 -30.25 -14.82
N ARG A 135 4.53 -29.60 -13.64
CA ARG A 135 3.56 -29.55 -12.54
C ARG A 135 2.58 -28.39 -12.71
N GLN A 136 1.61 -28.31 -11.79
CA GLN A 136 0.66 -27.19 -11.76
C GLN A 136 1.36 -25.89 -11.33
N ALA A 137 0.83 -24.76 -11.78
CA ALA A 137 1.39 -23.44 -11.44
C ALA A 137 1.50 -23.22 -9.94
N ILE A 138 0.56 -23.76 -9.14
CA ILE A 138 0.56 -23.63 -7.68
C ILE A 138 1.79 -24.28 -7.02
N ASP A 139 2.27 -25.39 -7.56
CA ASP A 139 3.47 -26.06 -7.03
C ASP A 139 4.73 -25.23 -7.28
N GLY A 140 4.81 -24.60 -8.47
CA GLY A 140 5.87 -23.66 -8.78
C GLY A 140 5.85 -22.42 -7.90
N ILE A 141 4.66 -21.88 -7.61
CA ILE A 141 4.47 -20.71 -6.73
C ILE A 141 4.93 -21.02 -5.31
N ARG A 142 4.54 -22.18 -4.74
CA ARG A 142 4.96 -22.59 -3.40
C ARG A 142 6.47 -22.78 -3.31
N LEU A 143 7.05 -23.44 -4.30
CA LEU A 143 8.51 -23.62 -4.37
C LEU A 143 9.25 -22.29 -4.51
N GLU A 144 8.70 -21.34 -5.29
CA GLU A 144 9.26 -19.99 -5.37
C GLU A 144 9.23 -19.29 -4.03
N ARG A 145 8.08 -19.31 -3.34
CA ARG A 145 7.90 -18.68 -2.03
C ARG A 145 8.92 -19.17 -1.01
N GLU A 146 9.14 -20.48 -0.95
CA GLU A 146 10.17 -21.07 -0.07
C GLU A 146 11.56 -20.53 -0.43
N ARG A 147 11.90 -20.49 -1.72
CA ARG A 147 13.23 -20.04 -2.19
C ARG A 147 13.49 -18.57 -1.95
N VAL A 148 12.48 -17.70 -2.10
CA VAL A 148 12.66 -16.25 -1.97
C VAL A 148 12.34 -15.72 -0.57
N SER A 149 11.88 -16.56 0.37
CA SER A 149 11.60 -16.18 1.76
C SER A 149 12.74 -15.40 2.42
N PRO A 150 14.03 -15.78 2.28
CA PRO A 150 15.12 -15.02 2.88
C PRO A 150 15.27 -13.59 2.31
N LEU A 151 14.86 -13.37 1.06
CA LEU A 151 14.82 -12.00 0.48
C LEU A 151 13.69 -11.16 1.07
N ARG A 152 12.56 -11.80 1.38
CA ARG A 152 11.45 -11.14 2.06
C ARG A 152 11.86 -10.66 3.45
N ASP A 153 12.56 -11.51 4.20
CA ASP A 153 13.03 -11.21 5.55
C ASP A 153 14.10 -10.10 5.57
N ARG A 154 14.84 -9.96 4.45
CA ARG A 154 15.87 -8.92 4.26
C ARG A 154 15.32 -7.62 3.68
N ALA A 155 14.07 -7.61 3.21
CA ALA A 155 13.50 -6.45 2.53
C ALA A 155 13.28 -5.27 3.47
N ASP A 156 13.60 -4.07 3.01
CA ASP A 156 13.27 -2.80 3.72
C ASP A 156 11.78 -2.49 3.62
N LEU A 157 11.13 -2.92 2.54
CA LEU A 157 9.69 -2.76 2.32
C LEU A 157 9.11 -4.01 1.67
N VAL A 158 8.08 -4.57 2.28
CA VAL A 158 7.23 -5.60 1.68
C VAL A 158 5.93 -4.97 1.22
N ILE A 159 5.53 -5.21 -0.03
CA ILE A 159 4.26 -4.74 -0.59
C ILE A 159 3.40 -5.94 -0.95
N ASP A 160 2.30 -6.14 -0.23
CA ASP A 160 1.29 -7.13 -0.61
C ASP A 160 0.40 -6.56 -1.74
N THR A 161 0.53 -7.16 -2.92
CA THR A 161 -0.22 -6.73 -4.13
C THR A 161 -1.52 -7.51 -4.33
N SER A 162 -1.94 -8.31 -3.36
CA SER A 162 -3.12 -9.18 -3.48
C SER A 162 -4.41 -8.41 -3.75
N ALA A 163 -4.61 -7.30 -3.05
CA ALA A 163 -5.79 -6.45 -3.21
C ALA A 163 -5.54 -5.16 -4.03
N LEU A 164 -4.34 -5.00 -4.60
CA LEU A 164 -3.98 -3.78 -5.33
C LEU A 164 -4.29 -3.91 -6.83
N THR A 165 -4.89 -2.86 -7.38
CA THR A 165 -4.88 -2.66 -8.83
C THR A 165 -3.52 -2.13 -9.29
N ALA A 166 -3.24 -2.16 -10.59
CA ALA A 166 -2.02 -1.56 -11.14
C ALA A 166 -1.92 -0.05 -10.84
N ALA A 167 -3.07 0.64 -10.78
CA ALA A 167 -3.14 2.06 -10.42
C ALA A 167 -2.84 2.29 -8.93
N ASP A 168 -3.31 1.41 -8.05
CA ASP A 168 -3.03 1.48 -6.62
C ASP A 168 -1.55 1.26 -6.34
N LEU A 169 -0.95 0.24 -6.98
CA LEU A 169 0.48 -0.02 -6.87
C LEU A 169 1.32 1.17 -7.33
N ARG A 170 0.96 1.83 -8.45
CA ARG A 170 1.64 3.06 -8.91
C ARG A 170 1.54 4.17 -7.87
N ARG A 171 0.34 4.46 -7.36
CA ARG A 171 0.14 5.50 -6.33
C ARG A 171 0.94 5.21 -5.06
N LEU A 172 0.99 3.94 -4.66
CA LEU A 172 1.74 3.49 -3.50
C LEU A 172 3.24 3.73 -3.73
N LEU A 173 3.80 3.31 -4.86
CA LEU A 173 5.21 3.52 -5.19
C LEU A 173 5.57 5.00 -5.33
N GLN A 174 4.72 5.81 -5.97
CA GLN A 174 4.89 7.26 -6.03
C GLN A 174 4.88 7.88 -4.64
N GLY A 175 3.99 7.39 -3.78
CA GLY A 175 3.92 7.78 -2.38
C GLY A 175 5.18 7.39 -1.60
N HIS A 176 5.81 6.24 -1.87
CA HIS A 176 7.01 5.77 -1.16
C HIS A 176 8.29 6.41 -1.69
N PHE A 177 8.43 6.51 -3.01
CA PHE A 177 9.70 6.74 -3.69
C PHE A 177 9.75 8.03 -4.50
N GLY A 178 8.73 8.89 -4.41
CA GLY A 178 8.75 10.23 -5.03
C GLY A 178 10.00 11.00 -4.61
N LEU A 179 10.67 11.64 -5.58
CA LEU A 179 11.98 12.26 -5.40
C LEU A 179 11.96 13.56 -4.57
N ASP A 180 10.78 14.14 -4.37
CA ASP A 180 10.59 15.42 -3.64
C ASP A 180 10.42 15.24 -2.12
N ARG A 181 10.72 14.07 -1.55
CA ARG A 181 10.47 13.79 -0.13
C ARG A 181 11.64 14.13 0.79
N ALA A 182 11.29 14.70 1.94
CA ALA A 182 12.22 14.91 3.07
C ALA A 182 12.69 13.58 3.70
N PRO A 183 13.95 13.52 4.22
CA PRO A 183 14.46 12.33 4.91
C PRO A 183 13.65 12.02 6.18
N GLY A 184 13.49 10.73 6.48
CA GLY A 184 12.80 10.23 7.67
C GLY A 184 11.96 8.98 7.39
N VAL A 185 11.49 8.28 8.44
CA VAL A 185 10.62 7.11 8.30
C VAL A 185 9.31 7.51 7.61
N SER A 186 9.02 6.88 6.46
CA SER A 186 7.73 7.02 5.77
C SER A 186 6.69 6.14 6.46
N VAL A 187 5.61 6.74 6.95
CA VAL A 187 4.56 6.00 7.65
C VAL A 187 3.42 5.68 6.67
N PHE A 188 3.00 4.44 6.65
CA PHE A 188 1.84 3.96 5.90
C PHE A 188 0.77 3.51 6.87
N VAL A 189 -0.45 3.94 6.62
CA VAL A 189 -1.61 3.53 7.40
C VAL A 189 -2.53 2.76 6.49
N THR A 190 -2.95 1.57 6.92
CA THR A 190 -3.90 0.74 6.18
C THR A 190 -5.04 0.27 7.07
N SER A 191 -6.24 0.20 6.53
CA SER A 191 -7.35 -0.48 7.18
C SER A 191 -7.55 -1.87 6.59
N PHE A 192 -7.97 -2.83 7.43
CA PHE A 192 -8.20 -4.20 7.00
C PHE A 192 -9.35 -4.89 7.72
N SER A 193 -9.79 -6.02 7.15
CA SER A 193 -10.76 -6.95 7.72
C SER A 193 -10.06 -8.15 8.36
N TYR A 194 -10.35 -8.42 9.63
CA TYR A 194 -9.88 -9.66 10.28
C TYR A 194 -10.40 -10.94 9.61
N ARG A 195 -11.55 -10.88 8.91
CA ARG A 195 -12.06 -12.03 8.14
C ARG A 195 -11.10 -12.46 7.03
N ASN A 196 -10.37 -11.50 6.46
CA ASN A 196 -9.43 -11.71 5.35
C ASN A 196 -7.98 -11.83 5.84
N GLY A 197 -7.76 -12.05 7.15
CA GLY A 197 -6.44 -12.18 7.76
C GLY A 197 -5.69 -10.85 7.94
N LEU A 198 -4.54 -10.93 8.56
CA LEU A 198 -3.67 -9.78 8.80
C LEU A 198 -2.96 -9.35 7.49
N PRO A 199 -2.72 -8.05 7.27
CA PRO A 199 -1.83 -7.60 6.21
C PRO A 199 -0.42 -8.15 6.42
N ARG A 200 0.20 -8.66 5.36
CA ARG A 200 1.52 -9.31 5.43
C ARG A 200 2.67 -8.32 5.59
N ASP A 201 2.41 -7.07 5.23
CA ASP A 201 3.32 -5.92 5.26
C ASP A 201 3.19 -5.07 6.53
N ALA A 202 2.29 -5.44 7.46
CA ALA A 202 2.05 -4.66 8.67
C ALA A 202 3.15 -4.86 9.72
N ASP A 203 3.74 -3.76 10.17
CA ASP A 203 4.68 -3.73 11.30
C ASP A 203 3.97 -3.58 12.64
N LEU A 204 2.90 -2.77 12.67
CA LEU A 204 2.05 -2.55 13.83
C LEU A 204 0.60 -2.84 13.47
N VAL A 205 -0.10 -3.57 14.33
CA VAL A 205 -1.51 -3.93 14.10
C VAL A 205 -2.34 -3.52 15.30
N PHE A 206 -3.41 -2.76 15.05
CA PHE A 206 -4.35 -2.31 16.07
C PHE A 206 -5.77 -2.81 15.78
N ASP A 207 -6.39 -3.38 16.80
CA ASP A 207 -7.75 -3.90 16.73
C ASP A 207 -8.74 -2.86 17.25
N VAL A 208 -9.71 -2.48 16.41
CA VAL A 208 -10.78 -1.54 16.78
C VAL A 208 -12.17 -2.22 16.84
N ARG A 209 -12.22 -3.54 17.04
CA ARG A 209 -13.48 -4.28 17.16
C ARG A 209 -14.23 -4.00 18.48
N PHE A 210 -13.55 -3.46 19.46
CA PHE A 210 -14.17 -3.04 20.75
C PHE A 210 -15.12 -1.86 20.60
N LEU A 211 -14.99 -1.05 19.54
CA LEU A 211 -15.91 0.05 19.26
C LEU A 211 -17.28 -0.46 18.81
N GLU A 212 -18.32 0.33 19.07
CA GLU A 212 -19.66 0.05 18.59
C GLU A 212 -19.69 -0.14 17.06
N ASN A 213 -20.52 -1.10 16.62
CA ASN A 213 -20.47 -1.51 15.22
C ASN A 213 -21.56 -0.81 14.38
N PRO A 214 -21.21 0.14 13.49
CA PRO A 214 -22.17 0.83 12.63
C PRO A 214 -23.01 -0.10 11.74
N HIS A 215 -22.54 -1.34 11.51
CA HIS A 215 -23.24 -2.33 10.71
C HIS A 215 -24.63 -2.69 11.28
N TYR A 216 -24.84 -2.56 12.59
CA TYR A 216 -26.13 -2.84 13.23
C TYR A 216 -27.13 -1.69 13.08
N VAL A 217 -26.69 -0.51 12.64
CA VAL A 217 -27.57 0.63 12.34
C VAL A 217 -27.97 0.55 10.85
N PRO A 218 -29.26 0.33 10.52
CA PRO A 218 -29.70 0.13 9.14
C PRO A 218 -29.27 1.25 8.17
N ALA A 219 -29.31 2.50 8.62
CA ALA A 219 -28.91 3.67 7.81
C ALA A 219 -27.39 3.74 7.56
N LEU A 220 -26.55 3.20 8.46
CA LEU A 220 -25.10 3.24 8.35
C LEU A 220 -24.50 1.98 7.69
N ARG A 221 -25.24 0.86 7.75
CA ARG A 221 -24.79 -0.42 7.18
C ARG A 221 -24.28 -0.33 5.75
N PRO A 222 -24.98 0.38 4.83
CA PRO A 222 -24.53 0.49 3.44
C PRO A 222 -23.38 1.50 3.25
N LEU A 223 -23.03 2.30 4.22
CA LEU A 223 -21.99 3.33 4.16
C LEU A 223 -20.60 2.75 4.48
N SER A 224 -19.60 3.58 4.48
CA SER A 224 -18.21 3.23 4.84
C SER A 224 -17.67 4.18 5.92
N GLY A 225 -16.49 3.87 6.45
CA GLY A 225 -15.79 4.77 7.38
C GLY A 225 -15.33 6.09 6.77
N LEU A 226 -15.45 6.26 5.45
CA LEU A 226 -15.21 7.55 4.77
C LEU A 226 -16.43 8.47 4.81
N ASP A 227 -17.61 7.93 5.11
CA ASP A 227 -18.84 8.70 5.16
C ASP A 227 -18.96 9.44 6.50
N PRO A 228 -19.28 10.77 6.50
CA PRO A 228 -19.36 11.58 7.72
C PRO A 228 -20.32 11.03 8.79
N ALA A 229 -21.44 10.42 8.37
CA ALA A 229 -22.41 9.84 9.29
C ALA A 229 -21.84 8.64 10.08
N VAL A 230 -21.02 7.82 9.44
CA VAL A 230 -20.30 6.72 10.10
C VAL A 230 -19.22 7.27 11.02
N GLY A 231 -18.50 8.31 10.58
CA GLY A 231 -17.51 9.00 11.40
C GLY A 231 -18.12 9.54 12.69
N ALA A 232 -19.22 10.28 12.61
CA ALA A 232 -19.94 10.83 13.76
C ALA A 232 -20.41 9.73 14.74
N TYR A 233 -20.89 8.60 14.22
CA TYR A 233 -21.29 7.46 15.05
C TYR A 233 -20.11 6.86 15.82
N ILE A 234 -18.95 6.70 15.17
CA ILE A 234 -17.76 6.15 15.82
C ILE A 234 -17.16 7.15 16.81
N GLU A 235 -17.17 8.44 16.52
CA GLU A 235 -16.70 9.48 17.45
C GLU A 235 -17.56 9.60 18.71
N ALA A 236 -18.84 9.26 18.62
CA ALA A 236 -19.74 9.23 19.77
C ALA A 236 -19.46 8.05 20.72
N ASP A 237 -18.72 7.03 20.29
CA ASP A 237 -18.29 5.93 21.15
C ASP A 237 -17.28 6.45 22.20
N PRO A 238 -17.57 6.33 23.52
CA PRO A 238 -16.71 6.85 24.57
C PRO A 238 -15.33 6.18 24.61
N GLY A 239 -15.15 5.04 23.97
CA GLY A 239 -13.86 4.34 23.85
C GLY A 239 -12.97 4.88 22.74
N PHE A 240 -13.52 5.58 21.72
CA PHE A 240 -12.75 5.99 20.54
C PHE A 240 -11.70 7.06 20.84
N ALA A 241 -12.10 8.18 21.43
CA ALA A 241 -11.19 9.28 21.71
C ALA A 241 -10.04 8.89 22.65
N PRO A 242 -10.29 8.18 23.79
CA PRO A 242 -9.22 7.70 24.65
C PRO A 242 -8.29 6.67 23.99
N PHE A 243 -8.83 5.84 23.11
CA PHE A 243 -8.01 4.90 22.33
C PHE A 243 -7.05 5.65 21.41
N LEU A 244 -7.56 6.58 20.60
CA LEU A 244 -6.74 7.34 19.66
C LEU A 244 -5.68 8.17 20.38
N GLU A 245 -6.01 8.79 21.50
CA GLU A 245 -5.06 9.56 22.33
C GLU A 245 -3.90 8.67 22.82
N ARG A 246 -4.22 7.49 23.39
CA ARG A 246 -3.18 6.56 23.88
C ARG A 246 -2.36 5.97 22.76
N LEU A 247 -2.97 5.66 21.62
CA LEU A 247 -2.26 5.21 20.43
C LEU A 247 -1.28 6.28 19.94
N ASN A 248 -1.72 7.52 19.87
CA ASN A 248 -0.88 8.65 19.49
C ASN A 248 0.28 8.82 20.49
N ALA A 249 0.02 8.76 21.80
CA ALA A 249 1.03 8.84 22.84
C ALA A 249 2.06 7.68 22.76
N LEU A 250 1.65 6.49 22.36
CA LEU A 250 2.52 5.36 22.09
C LEU A 250 3.43 5.60 20.88
N LEU A 251 2.89 6.15 19.80
CA LEU A 251 3.62 6.35 18.54
C LEU A 251 4.66 7.48 18.62
N VAL A 252 4.39 8.55 19.38
CA VAL A 252 5.30 9.71 19.53
C VAL A 252 6.73 9.30 19.87
N PRO A 253 7.03 8.50 20.91
CA PRO A 253 8.39 8.09 21.24
C PRO A 253 8.94 6.98 20.33
N LEU A 254 8.08 6.22 19.63
CA LEU A 254 8.51 5.12 18.76
C LEU A 254 9.02 5.61 17.41
N LEU A 255 8.34 6.56 16.78
CA LEU A 255 8.69 7.05 15.44
C LEU A 255 10.15 7.52 15.33
N PRO A 256 10.70 8.35 16.25
CA PRO A 256 12.11 8.73 16.20
C PRO A 256 13.08 7.57 16.45
N ARG A 257 12.64 6.50 17.11
CA ARG A 257 13.46 5.30 17.32
C ARG A 257 13.56 4.47 16.05
N TYR A 258 12.47 4.31 15.32
CA TYR A 258 12.49 3.68 14.00
C TYR A 258 13.38 4.45 13.02
N ASP A 259 13.35 5.78 13.02
CA ASP A 259 14.27 6.61 12.24
C ASP A 259 15.76 6.31 12.57
N ARG A 260 16.10 6.21 13.86
CA ARG A 260 17.48 5.95 14.31
C ARG A 260 17.96 4.54 14.03
N GLU A 261 17.05 3.58 13.99
CA GLU A 261 17.33 2.19 13.64
C GLU A 261 17.54 2.01 12.12
N GLY A 262 17.29 3.07 11.34
CA GLY A 262 17.42 3.03 9.89
C GLY A 262 16.19 2.47 9.16
N LYS A 263 15.06 2.30 9.87
CA LYS A 263 13.81 1.86 9.25
C LYS A 263 13.26 2.98 8.35
N SER A 264 13.17 2.71 7.06
CA SER A 264 12.70 3.69 6.08
C SER A 264 11.19 3.73 5.94
N TYR A 265 10.51 2.64 6.29
CA TYR A 265 9.07 2.45 6.10
C TYR A 265 8.46 1.80 7.33
N LEU A 266 7.33 2.33 7.77
CA LEU A 266 6.56 1.79 8.89
C LEU A 266 5.09 1.64 8.45
N THR A 267 4.61 0.42 8.40
CA THR A 267 3.21 0.13 8.05
C THR A 267 2.38 -0.11 9.31
N ILE A 268 1.40 0.74 9.56
CA ILE A 268 0.45 0.64 10.67
C ILE A 268 -0.89 0.18 10.13
N ALA A 269 -1.33 -1.00 10.55
CA ALA A 269 -2.60 -1.59 10.14
C ALA A 269 -3.66 -1.48 11.23
N VAL A 270 -4.85 -1.00 10.87
CA VAL A 270 -6.01 -0.90 11.77
C VAL A 270 -7.09 -1.85 11.30
N GLY A 271 -7.53 -2.77 12.16
CA GLY A 271 -8.43 -3.86 11.80
C GLY A 271 -9.79 -3.80 12.49
N CYS A 272 -10.84 -4.08 11.72
CA CYS A 272 -12.15 -4.43 12.27
C CYS A 272 -12.73 -5.70 11.62
N THR A 273 -13.91 -6.16 11.99
CA THR A 273 -14.45 -7.44 11.51
C THR A 273 -14.59 -7.47 9.99
N GLY A 274 -15.19 -6.44 9.39
CA GLY A 274 -15.52 -6.41 7.95
C GLY A 274 -14.69 -5.43 7.12
N GLY A 275 -13.78 -4.64 7.71
CA GLY A 275 -12.92 -3.71 6.98
C GLY A 275 -13.63 -2.53 6.32
N GLN A 276 -14.92 -2.25 6.64
CA GLN A 276 -15.74 -1.24 5.95
C GLN A 276 -15.93 0.06 6.74
N HIS A 277 -16.12 0.00 8.06
CA HIS A 277 -16.55 1.14 8.90
C HIS A 277 -15.45 1.57 9.88
N ARG A 278 -15.36 0.88 11.05
CA ARG A 278 -14.50 1.29 12.18
C ARG A 278 -13.03 1.40 11.83
N SER A 279 -12.48 0.38 11.16
CA SER A 279 -11.06 0.38 10.76
C SER A 279 -10.73 1.46 9.73
N VAL A 280 -11.63 1.70 8.78
CA VAL A 280 -11.47 2.74 7.76
C VAL A 280 -11.41 4.11 8.43
N TYR A 281 -12.40 4.44 9.27
CA TYR A 281 -12.45 5.71 9.97
C TYR A 281 -11.24 5.92 10.89
N ALA A 282 -10.91 4.92 11.73
CA ALA A 282 -9.78 5.00 12.63
C ALA A 282 -8.43 5.16 11.91
N ALA A 283 -8.26 4.49 10.76
CA ALA A 283 -7.07 4.64 9.93
C ALA A 283 -6.92 6.06 9.37
N GLU A 284 -8.02 6.67 8.88
CA GLU A 284 -8.02 8.06 8.40
C GLU A 284 -7.70 9.06 9.51
N ARG A 285 -8.29 8.87 10.71
CA ARG A 285 -8.01 9.72 11.87
C ARG A 285 -6.55 9.63 12.31
N LEU A 286 -6.00 8.43 12.36
CA LEU A 286 -4.59 8.21 12.68
C LEU A 286 -3.66 8.87 11.65
N ALA A 287 -3.92 8.67 10.36
CA ALA A 287 -3.13 9.27 9.29
C ALA A 287 -3.20 10.81 9.30
N GLY A 288 -4.38 11.38 9.56
CA GLY A 288 -4.57 12.81 9.74
C GLY A 288 -3.72 13.37 10.88
N TRP A 289 -3.71 12.69 12.03
CA TRP A 289 -2.89 13.08 13.17
C TRP A 289 -1.38 12.99 12.84
N LEU A 290 -0.92 11.91 12.22
CA LEU A 290 0.48 11.76 11.83
C LEU A 290 0.94 12.87 10.89
N ARG A 291 0.11 13.25 9.92
CA ARG A 291 0.38 14.39 9.01
C ARG A 291 0.46 15.70 9.77
N ALA A 292 -0.41 15.93 10.74
CA ALA A 292 -0.38 17.12 11.61
C ALA A 292 0.90 17.18 12.46
N GLN A 293 1.53 16.02 12.77
CA GLN A 293 2.85 15.95 13.42
C GLN A 293 4.02 16.14 12.43
N GLY A 294 3.77 16.53 11.19
CA GLY A 294 4.80 16.72 10.16
C GLY A 294 5.44 15.42 9.66
N LYS A 295 4.83 14.26 9.93
CA LYS A 295 5.37 12.99 9.44
C LYS A 295 5.00 12.77 7.98
N PRO A 296 5.93 12.23 7.15
CA PRO A 296 5.61 11.86 5.77
C PRO A 296 4.70 10.62 5.78
N VAL A 297 3.39 10.86 5.64
CA VAL A 297 2.37 9.80 5.57
C VAL A 297 1.86 9.66 4.15
N GLY A 298 2.00 8.46 3.60
CA GLY A 298 1.47 8.11 2.29
C GLY A 298 -0.08 8.18 2.22
N PRO A 299 -0.66 7.89 1.05
CA PRO A 299 -2.10 7.66 0.95
C PRO A 299 -2.53 6.55 1.91
N VAL A 300 -3.69 6.72 2.57
CA VAL A 300 -4.25 5.66 3.42
C VAL A 300 -4.73 4.52 2.52
N GLY A 301 -4.25 3.31 2.81
CA GLY A 301 -4.72 2.10 2.15
C GLY A 301 -5.98 1.55 2.83
N HIS A 302 -6.95 1.11 2.04
CA HIS A 302 -8.13 0.41 2.57
C HIS A 302 -8.25 -0.94 1.86
N ARG A 303 -7.53 -1.95 2.39
CA ARG A 303 -7.39 -3.25 1.74
C ARG A 303 -8.71 -3.93 1.40
N ASP A 304 -9.66 -3.84 2.32
CA ASP A 304 -10.92 -4.58 2.21
C ASP A 304 -12.15 -3.67 2.02
N LEU A 305 -11.94 -2.38 1.71
CA LEU A 305 -13.04 -1.47 1.44
C LEU A 305 -13.64 -1.76 0.07
N ILE A 306 -14.90 -2.14 0.04
CA ILE A 306 -15.65 -2.32 -1.21
C ILE A 306 -15.88 -0.95 -1.85
N GLN A 307 -15.18 -0.66 -2.95
CA GLN A 307 -15.42 0.55 -3.72
C GLN A 307 -16.81 0.45 -4.38
N ARG A 308 -17.72 1.34 -4.00
CA ARG A 308 -18.97 1.51 -4.72
C ARG A 308 -18.67 2.21 -6.05
N PRO A 309 -19.24 1.75 -7.17
CA PRO A 309 -19.24 2.56 -8.37
C PRO A 309 -19.90 3.91 -8.02
N ALA A 310 -19.28 5.00 -8.45
CA ALA A 310 -19.85 6.33 -8.31
C ALA A 310 -21.29 6.31 -8.86
N PRO A 311 -22.28 6.95 -8.21
CA PRO A 311 -23.63 7.03 -8.74
C PRO A 311 -23.54 7.66 -10.13
N SER A 312 -24.00 6.92 -11.15
CA SER A 312 -24.06 7.40 -12.52
C SER A 312 -24.94 8.65 -12.54
N GLN A 313 -24.41 9.78 -13.07
CA GLN A 313 -25.11 11.06 -13.15
C GLN A 313 -26.33 11.03 -14.11
N HIS A 314 -26.77 9.85 -14.56
CA HIS A 314 -27.91 9.66 -15.45
C HIS A 314 -29.24 9.39 -14.78
N ALA A 315 -29.36 9.47 -13.43
CA ALA A 315 -30.62 9.21 -12.74
C ALA A 315 -31.52 10.45 -12.56
N THR A 316 -31.15 11.62 -13.07
CA THR A 316 -31.92 12.86 -12.88
C THR A 316 -32.69 13.35 -14.12
N GLU A 317 -32.69 12.61 -15.23
CA GLU A 317 -33.40 13.07 -16.46
C GLU A 317 -34.79 12.42 -16.71
N PHE A 318 -35.28 11.53 -15.83
CA PHE A 318 -36.60 10.89 -16.02
C PHE A 318 -37.70 11.37 -15.08
N ALA A 319 -37.53 12.49 -14.38
CA ALA A 319 -38.53 13.01 -13.44
C ALA A 319 -39.34 14.24 -13.96
N HIS A 320 -39.22 14.62 -15.20
CA HIS A 320 -39.93 15.78 -15.75
C HIS A 320 -40.58 15.49 -17.12
N SER A 321 -41.42 14.45 -17.22
CA SER A 321 -42.43 14.34 -18.29
C SER A 321 -43.59 13.45 -17.89
N ALA A 322 -44.35 13.86 -16.89
CA ALA A 322 -45.66 13.31 -16.62
C ALA A 322 -46.64 14.52 -16.47
N GLY A 323 -46.93 15.10 -17.60
CA GLY A 323 -47.98 16.11 -17.74
C GLY A 323 -48.83 15.77 -18.95
N ASP A 324 -50.13 15.63 -18.68
CA ASP A 324 -51.27 15.58 -19.58
C ASP A 324 -51.47 14.34 -20.47
N VAL A 325 -52.45 13.52 -20.03
CA VAL A 325 -53.29 12.68 -20.92
C VAL A 325 -54.75 12.92 -20.57
N PRO A 326 -55.61 13.29 -21.55
CA PRO A 326 -57.05 13.58 -21.30
C PRO A 326 -57.88 12.30 -21.18
N HIS A 327 -58.87 12.35 -20.27
CA HIS A 327 -59.89 11.33 -20.05
C HIS A 327 -60.81 11.13 -21.26
N GLY A 328 -60.97 9.88 -21.72
CA GLY A 328 -62.05 9.43 -22.62
C GLY A 328 -62.65 8.12 -22.05
N PRO A 329 -63.93 7.83 -22.27
CA PRO A 329 -64.75 7.02 -21.39
C PRO A 329 -64.68 5.50 -21.62
N ALA A 330 -64.97 4.78 -20.53
CA ALA A 330 -65.03 3.32 -20.36
C ALA A 330 -65.88 2.55 -21.37
N SER A 331 -65.45 1.38 -21.80
CA SER A 331 -66.31 0.31 -22.28
C SER A 331 -65.97 -1.00 -21.55
N VAL A 332 -66.97 -1.50 -20.88
CA VAL A 332 -67.05 -2.75 -20.11
C VAL A 332 -67.04 -3.96 -21.07
N ARG A 333 -66.17 -4.93 -20.88
CA ARG A 333 -66.36 -6.33 -21.32
C ARG A 333 -65.93 -7.29 -20.23
N GLY A 334 -66.84 -8.24 -19.94
CA GLY A 334 -66.78 -9.19 -18.87
C GLY A 334 -65.80 -10.38 -19.07
N PRO A 335 -65.77 -11.29 -18.09
CA PRO A 335 -64.70 -12.27 -17.93
C PRO A 335 -64.82 -13.49 -18.82
N SER A 336 -63.70 -13.96 -19.39
CA SER A 336 -63.62 -15.23 -20.06
C SER A 336 -62.84 -16.25 -19.23
N GLU A 337 -63.42 -17.46 -19.11
CA GLU A 337 -63.00 -18.65 -18.37
C GLU A 337 -61.61 -19.21 -18.75
N PRO A 338 -60.95 -19.94 -17.83
CA PRO A 338 -59.68 -20.57 -18.08
C PRO A 338 -59.86 -21.97 -18.75
N PRO A 339 -58.93 -22.41 -19.58
CA PRO A 339 -58.96 -23.76 -20.14
C PRO A 339 -58.35 -24.81 -19.21
N ALA A 340 -58.96 -26.03 -19.32
CA ALA A 340 -58.74 -27.21 -18.52
C ALA A 340 -57.35 -27.85 -18.69
N LEU A 341 -56.86 -28.42 -17.58
CA LEU A 341 -55.79 -29.39 -17.47
C LEU A 341 -56.05 -30.66 -18.29
N LYS A 342 -55.04 -31.15 -18.99
CA LYS A 342 -54.97 -32.55 -19.46
C LYS A 342 -53.80 -33.21 -18.75
N ASP A 343 -54.09 -34.30 -18.06
CA ASP A 343 -53.18 -35.23 -17.43
C ASP A 343 -52.58 -36.22 -18.46
N PRO A 344 -51.49 -36.92 -18.05
CA PRO A 344 -50.54 -37.59 -18.95
C PRO A 344 -50.84 -39.03 -19.27
N ALA A 345 -50.19 -39.52 -20.28
CA ALA A 345 -49.88 -40.94 -20.46
C ALA A 345 -48.39 -41.09 -20.76
#